data_aac19a35e31c711222217cc2a01e6632
#
_entry.id   aac19a35e31c711222217cc2a01e6632
#
_cell.length_a   1.000
_cell.length_b   1.000
_cell.length_c   1.000
_cell.angle_alpha   90.00
_cell.angle_beta   90.00
_cell.angle_gamma   90.00
#
_symmetry.space_group_name_H-M   'P 1'
#
loop_
_entity.id
_entity.type
_entity.pdbx_description
1 polymer ?
#
loop_
_entity_poly.entity_id
_entity_poly.type
_entity_poly.pdbx_seq_one_letter_code
_entity_poly.pdbx_strand_id
1 'polypeptide(L)'
;WLNDFIAEWEQEKIELERQGKRSAEFEVNEPYASDVSEGKRNPIYDAHTYHTKVPHPAIVKYMSHYTQPGDIVFDGFSGSGMTGVAACQCYRKAICSDLSPFASFLSSFFNRKKTSALITKAARIITELENEYKWLFQTTTDNKNRLSVQSYIWSEVFGCPQCSKEIVFYNV
;
A
#
# COMPACT_ATOMS: atom_id res chain seq x y z
N TRP A 1 -12.65 27.14 -4.03
CA TRP A 1 -12.49 25.73 -4.45
C TRP A 1 -12.93 24.77 -3.34
N LEU A 2 -12.62 25.05 -2.05
CA LEU A 2 -13.04 24.15 -0.95
C LEU A 2 -14.56 24.06 -0.84
N ASN A 3 -15.25 25.19 -0.93
CA ASN A 3 -16.71 25.23 -0.89
C ASN A 3 -17.36 24.52 -2.08
N ASP A 4 -16.70 24.55 -3.23
CA ASP A 4 -17.18 23.84 -4.43
C ASP A 4 -17.09 22.32 -4.22
N PHE A 5 -15.99 21.84 -3.65
CA PHE A 5 -15.85 20.43 -3.27
C PHE A 5 -16.87 19.99 -2.22
N ILE A 6 -17.12 20.81 -1.21
CA ILE A 6 -18.13 20.50 -0.18
C ILE A 6 -19.51 20.38 -0.84
N ALA A 7 -19.88 21.31 -1.70
CA ALA A 7 -21.15 21.29 -2.39
C ALA A 7 -21.31 20.06 -3.30
N GLU A 8 -20.25 19.68 -4.04
CA GLU A 8 -20.23 18.48 -4.86
C GLU A 8 -20.41 17.21 -4.01
N TRP A 9 -19.72 17.12 -2.88
CA TRP A 9 -19.83 15.98 -1.97
C TRP A 9 -21.20 15.85 -1.31
N GLU A 10 -21.84 16.93 -0.95
CA GLU A 10 -23.20 16.90 -0.42
C GLU A 10 -24.22 16.44 -1.49
N GLN A 11 -24.07 16.86 -2.73
CA GLN A 11 -24.91 16.38 -3.82
C GLN A 11 -24.72 14.88 -4.07
N GLU A 12 -23.48 14.39 -4.01
CA GLU A 12 -23.17 12.96 -4.13
C GLU A 12 -23.83 12.14 -3.02
N LYS A 13 -23.82 12.62 -1.77
CA LYS A 13 -24.50 11.96 -0.65
C LYS A 13 -26.00 11.85 -0.88
N ILE A 14 -26.64 12.92 -1.33
CA ILE A 14 -28.07 12.92 -1.66
C ILE A 14 -28.38 11.88 -2.75
N GLU A 15 -27.54 11.77 -3.75
CA GLU A 15 -27.74 10.78 -4.80
C GLU A 15 -27.52 9.34 -4.29
N LEU A 16 -26.55 9.11 -3.39
CA LEU A 16 -26.34 7.82 -2.74
C LEU A 16 -27.53 7.42 -1.84
N GLU A 17 -28.15 8.38 -1.16
CA GLU A 17 -29.39 8.17 -0.40
C GLU A 17 -30.55 7.78 -1.32
N ARG A 18 -30.74 8.48 -2.44
CA ARG A 18 -31.75 8.14 -3.45
C ARG A 18 -31.58 6.74 -4.02
N GLN A 19 -30.32 6.30 -4.17
CA GLN A 19 -29.98 4.95 -4.63
C GLN A 19 -30.11 3.87 -3.53
N GLY A 20 -30.43 4.23 -2.31
CA GLY A 20 -30.50 3.32 -1.16
C GLY A 20 -29.13 2.77 -0.71
N LYS A 21 -28.04 3.44 -1.10
CA LYS A 21 -26.67 3.07 -0.73
C LYS A 21 -26.18 3.74 0.56
N ARG A 22 -26.93 4.72 1.02
CA ARG A 22 -26.66 5.51 2.23
C ARG A 22 -27.99 5.77 2.95
N SER A 23 -27.97 5.82 4.28
CA SER A 23 -29.10 6.20 5.12
C SER A 23 -28.87 7.57 5.75
N ALA A 24 -29.89 8.42 5.80
CA ALA A 24 -29.84 9.69 6.52
C ALA A 24 -29.79 9.48 8.04
N GLU A 25 -30.31 8.35 8.54
CA GLU A 25 -30.42 8.01 9.97
C GLU A 25 -29.33 7.05 10.45
N PHE A 26 -28.12 7.16 9.89
CA PHE A 26 -27.01 6.29 10.29
C PHE A 26 -26.43 6.73 11.63
N GLU A 27 -26.45 5.84 12.60
CA GLU A 27 -25.83 6.03 13.90
C GLU A 27 -24.96 4.85 14.27
N VAL A 28 -23.84 5.13 14.93
CA VAL A 28 -22.92 4.12 15.47
C VAL A 28 -23.15 4.02 16.97
N ASN A 29 -23.87 3.01 17.40
CA ASN A 29 -24.26 2.84 18.80
C ASN A 29 -23.23 2.08 19.64
N GLU A 30 -22.36 1.29 19.01
CA GLU A 30 -21.37 0.45 19.68
C GLU A 30 -19.99 0.56 19.01
N PRO A 31 -18.90 0.44 19.79
CA PRO A 31 -17.57 0.40 19.22
C PRO A 31 -17.36 -0.89 18.41
N TYR A 32 -16.51 -0.83 17.40
CA TYR A 32 -16.12 -2.02 16.63
C TYR A 32 -15.37 -2.99 17.54
N ALA A 33 -15.93 -4.17 17.79
CA ALA A 33 -15.40 -5.18 18.70
C ALA A 33 -15.00 -6.50 18.03
N SER A 34 -15.17 -6.60 16.69
CA SER A 34 -14.81 -7.81 15.96
C SER A 34 -13.31 -7.88 15.66
N ASP A 35 -12.80 -9.10 15.49
CA ASP A 35 -11.40 -9.32 15.11
C ASP A 35 -11.08 -8.71 13.74
N VAL A 36 -9.92 -8.06 13.66
CA VAL A 36 -9.36 -7.43 12.46
C VAL A 36 -8.07 -8.10 11.98
N SER A 37 -7.80 -9.32 12.42
CA SER A 37 -6.64 -10.07 11.93
C SER A 37 -6.79 -10.36 10.44
N GLU A 38 -6.13 -9.55 9.64
CA GLU A 38 -6.05 -9.70 8.19
C GLU A 38 -4.64 -10.13 7.80
N GLY A 39 -4.58 -11.13 6.90
CA GLY A 39 -3.32 -11.57 6.35
C GLY A 39 -2.59 -10.46 5.59
N LYS A 40 -1.26 -10.43 5.72
CA LYS A 40 -0.41 -9.47 5.03
C LYS A 40 -0.16 -9.84 3.55
N ARG A 41 -0.65 -10.98 3.09
CA ARG A 41 -0.49 -11.42 1.69
C ARG A 41 -1.59 -10.83 0.80
N ASN A 42 -1.33 -9.65 0.29
CA ASN A 42 -2.24 -8.98 -0.63
C ASN A 42 -1.40 -8.19 -1.64
N PRO A 43 -1.69 -8.27 -2.96
CA PRO A 43 -0.89 -7.59 -4.00
C PRO A 43 -0.73 -6.08 -3.78
N ILE A 44 -1.75 -5.40 -3.25
CA ILE A 44 -1.67 -3.97 -2.92
C ILE A 44 -0.75 -3.75 -1.72
N TYR A 45 -0.88 -4.60 -0.68
CA TYR A 45 -0.03 -4.53 0.51
C TYR A 45 1.43 -4.87 0.16
N ASP A 46 1.67 -5.84 -0.71
CA ASP A 46 3.01 -6.31 -1.07
C ASP A 46 3.71 -5.43 -2.11
N ALA A 47 2.98 -4.50 -2.75
CA ALA A 47 3.50 -3.67 -3.83
C ALA A 47 4.65 -2.73 -3.43
N HIS A 48 4.84 -2.45 -2.14
CA HIS A 48 5.93 -1.62 -1.61
C HIS A 48 6.20 -1.93 -0.14
N THR A 49 7.38 -1.57 0.34
CA THR A 49 7.75 -1.64 1.76
C THR A 49 7.46 -0.32 2.47
N TYR A 50 6.82 -0.39 3.64
CA TYR A 50 6.66 0.72 4.57
C TYR A 50 6.44 0.17 5.99
N HIS A 51 7.21 0.64 6.99
CA HIS A 51 7.33 -0.01 8.29
C HIS A 51 6.03 -0.15 9.07
N THR A 52 5.18 0.88 9.05
CA THR A 52 3.94 0.94 9.85
C THR A 52 2.69 0.69 9.01
N LYS A 53 2.85 0.09 7.84
CA LYS A 53 1.76 -0.16 6.92
C LYS A 53 0.76 -1.17 7.49
N VAL A 54 -0.52 -0.80 7.49
CA VAL A 54 -1.63 -1.66 7.89
C VAL A 54 -2.30 -2.25 6.64
N PRO A 55 -2.67 -3.54 6.64
CA PRO A 55 -3.45 -4.11 5.54
C PRO A 55 -4.76 -3.35 5.34
N HIS A 56 -4.99 -2.85 4.13
CA HIS A 56 -6.18 -2.06 3.82
C HIS A 56 -7.51 -2.81 4.08
N PRO A 57 -7.63 -4.16 3.98
CA PRO A 57 -8.89 -4.84 4.34
C PRO A 57 -9.24 -4.68 5.82
N ALA A 58 -8.25 -4.60 6.71
CA ALA A 58 -8.50 -4.30 8.12
C ALA A 58 -9.09 -2.90 8.30
N ILE A 59 -8.54 -1.92 7.58
CA ILE A 59 -9.03 -0.53 7.61
C ILE A 59 -10.46 -0.44 7.07
N VAL A 60 -10.78 -1.20 6.00
CA VAL A 60 -12.14 -1.27 5.42
C VAL A 60 -13.17 -1.71 6.46
N LYS A 61 -12.84 -2.66 7.34
CA LYS A 61 -13.76 -3.11 8.41
C LYS A 61 -14.13 -1.97 9.36
N TYR A 62 -13.15 -1.21 9.82
CA TYR A 62 -13.39 -0.02 10.64
C TYR A 62 -14.19 1.05 9.88
N MET A 63 -13.79 1.38 8.65
CA MET A 63 -14.50 2.38 7.85
C MET A 63 -15.95 1.99 7.63
N SER A 64 -16.22 0.73 7.33
CA SER A 64 -17.57 0.26 7.07
C SER A 64 -18.45 0.29 8.32
N HIS A 65 -17.85 0.15 9.50
CA HIS A 65 -18.57 0.24 10.77
C HIS A 65 -18.89 1.68 11.17
N TYR A 66 -17.94 2.60 10.99
CA TYR A 66 -18.06 3.98 11.50
C TYR A 66 -18.55 4.98 10.44
N THR A 67 -18.65 4.61 9.19
CA THR A 67 -18.98 5.52 8.11
C THR A 67 -19.89 4.87 7.07
N GLN A 68 -20.45 5.71 6.18
CA GLN A 68 -21.24 5.28 5.05
C GLN A 68 -20.59 5.67 3.70
N PRO A 69 -21.00 5.06 2.56
CA PRO A 69 -20.60 5.52 1.24
C PRO A 69 -20.78 7.02 1.05
N GLY A 70 -19.78 7.68 0.47
CA GLY A 70 -19.75 9.14 0.29
C GLY A 70 -19.19 9.93 1.47
N ASP A 71 -18.96 9.31 2.63
CA ASP A 71 -18.32 9.98 3.76
C ASP A 71 -16.84 10.26 3.50
N ILE A 72 -16.33 11.26 4.25
CA ILE A 72 -14.94 11.68 4.19
C ILE A 72 -14.20 11.13 5.40
N VAL A 73 -13.12 10.43 5.14
CA VAL A 73 -12.19 9.92 6.16
C VAL A 73 -10.92 10.77 6.14
N PHE A 74 -10.50 11.24 7.29
CA PHE A 74 -9.25 11.97 7.45
C PHE A 74 -8.20 11.10 8.15
N ASP A 75 -7.00 11.07 7.55
CA ASP A 75 -5.83 10.41 8.13
C ASP A 75 -4.64 11.38 8.10
N GLY A 76 -4.30 11.90 9.27
CA GLY A 76 -3.22 12.88 9.45
C GLY A 76 -1.81 12.28 9.45
N PHE A 77 -1.70 10.94 9.51
CA PHE A 77 -0.44 10.19 9.56
C PHE A 77 -0.50 8.99 8.60
N SER A 78 -0.92 9.26 7.38
CA SER A 78 -1.35 8.27 6.40
C SER A 78 -0.26 7.31 5.92
N GLY A 79 1.00 7.59 6.23
CA GLY A 79 2.13 6.78 5.77
C GLY A 79 2.08 6.56 4.26
N SER A 80 2.05 5.31 3.84
CA SER A 80 1.95 4.96 2.42
C SER A 80 0.53 5.05 1.82
N GLY A 81 -0.46 5.54 2.58
CA GLY A 81 -1.81 5.84 2.08
C GLY A 81 -2.76 4.64 2.00
N MET A 82 -2.58 3.62 2.85
CA MET A 82 -3.50 2.47 2.88
C MET A 82 -4.92 2.85 3.31
N THR A 83 -5.07 3.91 4.09
CA THR A 83 -6.36 4.52 4.42
C THR A 83 -7.09 5.03 3.18
N GLY A 84 -6.37 5.70 2.27
CA GLY A 84 -6.92 6.12 0.99
C GLY A 84 -7.35 4.95 0.12
N VAL A 85 -6.53 3.89 0.05
CA VAL A 85 -6.87 2.65 -0.66
C VAL A 85 -8.16 2.03 -0.10
N ALA A 86 -8.27 1.91 1.22
CA ALA A 86 -9.44 1.37 1.90
C ALA A 86 -10.69 2.23 1.61
N ALA A 87 -10.57 3.55 1.70
CA ALA A 87 -11.66 4.47 1.41
C ALA A 87 -12.18 4.30 -0.02
N CYS A 88 -11.28 4.23 -1.01
CA CYS A 88 -11.68 3.99 -2.41
C CYS A 88 -12.42 2.65 -2.57
N GLN A 89 -11.99 1.59 -1.89
CA GLN A 89 -12.62 0.27 -2.00
C GLN A 89 -14.04 0.23 -1.43
N CYS A 90 -14.30 1.02 -0.41
CA CYS A 90 -15.62 1.05 0.24
C CYS A 90 -16.43 2.31 -0.10
N TYR A 91 -16.09 2.99 -1.20
CA TYR A 91 -16.83 4.18 -1.70
C TYR A 91 -16.85 5.36 -0.72
N ARG A 92 -15.76 5.54 0.03
CA ARG A 92 -15.52 6.72 0.86
C ARG A 92 -14.49 7.61 0.19
N LYS A 93 -14.44 8.88 0.60
CA LYS A 93 -13.40 9.82 0.21
C LYS A 93 -12.35 9.89 1.32
N ALA A 94 -11.08 10.05 0.95
CA ALA A 94 -10.02 10.18 1.94
C ALA A 94 -9.27 11.49 1.76
N ILE A 95 -8.97 12.12 2.90
CA ILE A 95 -7.97 13.18 3.00
C ILE A 95 -6.79 12.58 3.74
N CYS A 96 -5.70 12.33 3.02
CA CYS A 96 -4.48 11.74 3.57
C CYS A 96 -3.40 12.83 3.68
N SER A 97 -2.77 12.90 4.85
CA SER A 97 -1.65 13.80 5.13
C SER A 97 -0.55 13.07 5.85
N ASP A 98 0.69 13.50 5.66
CA ASP A 98 1.84 12.98 6.41
C ASP A 98 2.95 14.03 6.47
N LEU A 99 3.74 14.02 7.55
CA LEU A 99 4.90 14.91 7.70
C LEU A 99 6.07 14.50 6.81
N SER A 100 6.17 13.21 6.46
CA SER A 100 7.21 12.70 5.58
C SER A 100 6.86 13.01 4.12
N PRO A 101 7.72 13.75 3.38
CA PRO A 101 7.54 13.95 1.95
C PRO A 101 7.50 12.64 1.16
N PHE A 102 8.25 11.63 1.61
CA PHE A 102 8.26 10.30 1.00
C PHE A 102 6.92 9.59 1.20
N ALA A 103 6.37 9.62 2.41
CA ALA A 103 5.05 9.07 2.69
C ALA A 103 3.96 9.75 1.85
N SER A 104 3.95 11.08 1.81
CA SER A 104 3.01 11.86 1.00
C SER A 104 3.12 11.54 -0.49
N PHE A 105 4.35 11.35 -1.00
CA PHE A 105 4.59 10.90 -2.38
C PHE A 105 3.99 9.52 -2.64
N LEU A 106 4.28 8.52 -1.77
CA LEU A 106 3.75 7.18 -1.88
C LEU A 106 2.22 7.17 -1.82
N SER A 107 1.64 7.84 -0.83
CA SER A 107 0.20 7.97 -0.66
C SER A 107 -0.47 8.55 -1.91
N SER A 108 0.06 9.66 -2.42
CA SER A 108 -0.43 10.28 -3.66
C SER A 108 -0.31 9.32 -4.86
N PHE A 109 0.82 8.61 -4.99
CA PHE A 109 1.04 7.69 -6.10
C PHE A 109 0.07 6.51 -6.06
N PHE A 110 -0.13 5.88 -4.89
CA PHE A 110 -0.99 4.71 -4.76
C PHE A 110 -2.47 5.05 -4.95
N ASN A 111 -2.91 6.21 -4.51
CA ASN A 111 -4.30 6.63 -4.55
C ASN A 111 -4.68 7.41 -5.83
N ARG A 112 -3.74 7.65 -6.72
CA ARG A 112 -4.02 8.31 -8.01
C ARG A 112 -4.50 7.30 -9.06
N LYS A 113 -5.54 7.68 -9.81
CA LYS A 113 -6.00 6.91 -10.96
C LYS A 113 -4.86 6.72 -11.98
N LYS A 114 -4.63 5.48 -12.37
CA LYS A 114 -3.63 5.13 -13.39
C LYS A 114 -4.26 5.15 -14.78
N THR A 115 -3.59 5.79 -15.71
CA THR A 115 -4.00 5.76 -17.13
C THR A 115 -3.37 4.57 -17.84
N SER A 116 -4.03 4.07 -18.88
CA SER A 116 -3.47 2.99 -19.72
C SER A 116 -2.12 3.38 -20.33
N ALA A 117 -1.96 4.63 -20.74
CA ALA A 117 -0.71 5.16 -21.26
C ALA A 117 0.44 5.08 -20.22
N LEU A 118 0.16 5.38 -18.94
CA LEU A 118 1.14 5.25 -17.88
C LEU A 118 1.55 3.79 -17.69
N ILE A 119 0.58 2.87 -17.66
CA ILE A 119 0.83 1.43 -17.49
C ILE A 119 1.70 0.90 -18.64
N THR A 120 1.34 1.22 -19.88
CA THR A 120 2.12 0.81 -21.07
C THR A 120 3.54 1.35 -21.03
N LYS A 121 3.72 2.64 -20.67
CA LYS A 121 5.04 3.24 -20.56
C LYS A 121 5.88 2.62 -19.46
N ALA A 122 5.28 2.34 -18.29
CA ALA A 122 5.96 1.67 -17.17
C ALA A 122 6.41 0.26 -17.57
N ALA A 123 5.55 -0.54 -18.21
CA ALA A 123 5.89 -1.88 -18.69
C ALA A 123 7.07 -1.84 -19.66
N ARG A 124 7.09 -0.88 -20.60
CA ARG A 124 8.22 -0.72 -21.51
C ARG A 124 9.53 -0.42 -20.79
N ILE A 125 9.50 0.53 -19.84
CA ILE A 125 10.69 0.89 -19.04
C ILE A 125 11.19 -0.33 -18.26
N ILE A 126 10.30 -1.11 -17.64
CA ILE A 126 10.68 -2.34 -16.91
C ILE A 126 11.38 -3.31 -17.86
N THR A 127 10.81 -3.56 -19.04
CA THR A 127 11.45 -4.46 -20.03
C THR A 127 12.82 -3.96 -20.48
N GLU A 128 12.98 -2.67 -20.71
CA GLU A 128 14.27 -2.06 -21.07
C GLU A 128 15.29 -2.27 -19.93
N LEU A 129 14.91 -2.01 -18.67
CA LEU A 129 15.77 -2.21 -17.51
C LEU A 129 16.11 -3.69 -17.28
N GLU A 130 15.15 -4.60 -17.42
CA GLU A 130 15.40 -6.04 -17.32
C GLU A 130 16.44 -6.52 -18.33
N ASN A 131 16.41 -6.00 -19.55
CA ASN A 131 17.39 -6.35 -20.57
C ASN A 131 18.78 -5.75 -20.27
N GLU A 132 18.82 -4.49 -19.86
CA GLU A 132 20.07 -3.77 -19.56
C GLU A 132 20.79 -4.33 -18.34
N TYR A 133 20.03 -4.65 -17.27
CA TYR A 133 20.56 -5.10 -15.99
C TYR A 133 20.41 -6.60 -15.74
N LYS A 134 20.08 -7.40 -16.77
CA LYS A 134 19.93 -8.86 -16.66
C LYS A 134 21.13 -9.53 -15.99
N TRP A 135 22.31 -9.01 -16.20
CA TRP A 135 23.56 -9.54 -15.64
C TRP A 135 23.61 -9.46 -14.10
N LEU A 136 22.95 -8.49 -13.49
CA LEU A 136 22.85 -8.37 -12.02
C LEU A 136 22.09 -9.54 -11.39
N PHE A 137 21.18 -10.14 -12.13
CA PHE A 137 20.31 -11.23 -11.68
C PHE A 137 20.73 -12.59 -12.22
N GLN A 138 22.01 -12.72 -12.56
CA GLN A 138 22.59 -13.97 -13.04
C GLN A 138 23.68 -14.45 -12.08
N THR A 139 23.71 -15.75 -11.86
CA THR A 139 24.80 -16.45 -11.15
C THR A 139 25.31 -17.58 -12.02
N THR A 140 26.47 -18.10 -11.68
CA THR A 140 27.10 -19.23 -12.38
C THR A 140 27.26 -20.38 -11.41
N THR A 141 26.81 -21.57 -11.79
CA THR A 141 27.06 -22.80 -11.04
C THR A 141 28.50 -23.29 -11.27
N ASP A 142 28.93 -24.25 -10.43
CA ASP A 142 30.23 -24.92 -10.57
C ASP A 142 30.47 -25.53 -11.98
N ASN A 143 29.38 -25.92 -12.63
CA ASN A 143 29.39 -26.43 -14.01
C ASN A 143 29.36 -25.31 -15.08
N LYS A 144 29.60 -24.07 -14.69
CA LYS A 144 29.58 -22.88 -15.57
C LYS A 144 28.23 -22.58 -16.25
N ASN A 145 27.15 -23.19 -15.81
CA ASN A 145 25.82 -22.88 -16.30
C ASN A 145 25.34 -21.54 -15.68
N ARG A 146 24.80 -20.66 -16.51
CA ARG A 146 24.19 -19.41 -16.05
C ARG A 146 22.77 -19.68 -15.59
N LEU A 147 22.45 -19.25 -14.37
CA LEU A 147 21.12 -19.33 -13.78
C LEU A 147 20.63 -17.93 -13.38
N SER A 148 19.32 -17.74 -13.43
CA SER A 148 18.70 -16.52 -12.90
C SER A 148 18.60 -16.62 -11.39
N VAL A 149 19.02 -15.56 -10.70
CA VAL A 149 18.87 -15.41 -9.25
C VAL A 149 17.41 -15.15 -8.94
N GLN A 150 16.81 -15.97 -8.08
CA GLN A 150 15.41 -15.81 -7.65
C GLN A 150 15.29 -14.88 -6.44
N SER A 151 16.28 -14.90 -5.55
CA SER A 151 16.32 -14.08 -4.35
C SER A 151 17.75 -13.93 -3.84
N TYR A 152 18.01 -12.85 -3.13
CA TYR A 152 19.24 -12.62 -2.38
C TYR A 152 18.93 -12.72 -0.89
N ILE A 153 19.73 -13.51 -0.19
CA ILE A 153 19.68 -13.59 1.27
C ILE A 153 20.85 -12.76 1.81
N TRP A 154 20.51 -11.72 2.54
CA TRP A 154 21.49 -10.87 3.22
C TRP A 154 21.68 -11.37 4.64
N SER A 155 22.93 -11.45 5.06
CA SER A 155 23.31 -11.86 6.42
C SER A 155 24.36 -10.92 6.97
N GLU A 156 24.31 -10.71 8.27
CA GLU A 156 25.38 -10.05 8.99
C GLU A 156 26.61 -10.95 9.06
N VAL A 157 27.79 -10.35 9.04
CA VAL A 157 29.08 -11.02 9.16
C VAL A 157 29.76 -10.49 10.43
N PHE A 158 30.07 -11.40 11.33
CA PHE A 158 30.74 -11.09 12.60
C PHE A 158 32.19 -11.57 12.57
N GLY A 159 33.09 -10.82 13.19
CA GLY A 159 34.45 -11.27 13.46
C GLY A 159 34.51 -12.07 14.76
N CYS A 160 35.09 -13.26 14.73
CA CYS A 160 35.37 -14.01 15.96
C CYS A 160 36.36 -13.24 16.86
N PRO A 161 36.02 -12.95 18.13
CA PRO A 161 36.91 -12.18 19.01
C PRO A 161 38.21 -12.89 19.38
N GLN A 162 38.26 -14.24 19.22
CA GLN A 162 39.43 -15.05 19.53
C GLN A 162 40.37 -15.26 18.35
N CYS A 163 39.84 -15.46 17.14
CA CYS A 163 40.64 -15.84 15.96
C CYS A 163 40.44 -14.94 14.74
N SER A 164 39.61 -13.91 14.85
CA SER A 164 39.32 -12.95 13.80
C SER A 164 38.68 -13.57 12.50
N LYS A 165 38.31 -14.84 12.52
CA LYS A 165 37.60 -15.43 11.40
C LYS A 165 36.21 -14.80 11.24
N GLU A 166 35.83 -14.59 10.00
CA GLU A 166 34.48 -14.17 9.63
C GLU A 166 33.47 -15.29 9.90
N ILE A 167 32.38 -14.94 10.55
CA ILE A 167 31.25 -15.82 10.83
C ILE A 167 30.03 -15.20 10.16
N VAL A 168 29.53 -15.87 9.14
CA VAL A 168 28.29 -15.45 8.46
C VAL A 168 27.14 -15.99 9.28
N PHE A 169 26.30 -15.10 9.81
CA PHE A 169 25.21 -15.47 10.74
C PHE A 169 24.21 -16.46 10.11
N TYR A 170 23.99 -16.38 8.81
CA TYR A 170 23.11 -17.32 8.11
C TYR A 170 23.60 -18.78 8.14
N ASN A 171 24.91 -19.00 8.32
CA ASN A 171 25.54 -20.32 8.30
C ASN A 171 25.68 -20.97 9.69
N VAL A 172 25.18 -20.32 10.73
CA VAL A 172 25.18 -20.77 12.11
C VAL A 172 23.80 -21.23 12.51
#